data_4a95cbe9ee523ec246db83f4580be03e
#
_entry.id   4a95cbe9ee523ec246db83f4580be03e
#
_cell.length_a   1.000
_cell.length_b   1.000
_cell.length_c   1.000
_cell.angle_alpha   90.00
_cell.angle_beta   90.00
_cell.angle_gamma   90.00
#
_symmetry.space_group_name_H-M   'P 1'
#
loop_
_entity.id
_entity.type
_entity.pdbx_description
1 polymer ?
#
loop_
_entity_poly.entity_id
_entity_poly.type
_entity_poly.pdbx_seq_one_letter_code
_entity_poly.pdbx_strand_id
1 'polypeptide(L)'
;MILRIATLNLEQNHKCWQARRELIVQQWGEWKPDMLALNEICVSEQTGRWLQHAAAERLQLKYTLLQQSKVGEDSRSEAEGLLTRYPVIETASLDYRSHNCVALAARFEIDGRLLDVYVTHLIAARVEDAARQYQVEQLREWIRTRDDGDFAVVCGDFNASPDQPSIRLMSGVFRPTQTQPTAFTPLQEPAGNPTHPEWERFDRCIDYIWVTESIKVQASGLCFNKPVPDNPTLWPSDHVGVWADLELT
;
A
#
# COMPACT_ATOMS: atom_id res chain seq x y z
N MET A 1 22.59 -5.63 1.57
CA MET A 1 21.94 -4.84 0.49
C MET A 1 20.84 -3.97 1.06
N ILE A 2 20.58 -2.79 0.46
CA ILE A 2 19.43 -1.95 0.84
C ILE A 2 18.29 -2.24 -0.14
N LEU A 3 17.12 -2.60 0.38
CA LEU A 3 15.88 -2.83 -0.35
C LEU A 3 14.95 -1.63 -0.16
N ARG A 4 14.52 -0.99 -1.24
CA ARG A 4 13.52 0.08 -1.18
C ARG A 4 12.13 -0.47 -1.41
N ILE A 5 11.27 -0.32 -0.43
CA ILE A 5 9.84 -0.64 -0.51
C ILE A 5 9.03 0.66 -0.46
N ALA A 6 7.94 0.71 -1.22
CA ALA A 6 6.95 1.78 -1.12
C ALA A 6 5.53 1.20 -1.11
N THR A 7 4.57 1.98 -0.60
CA THR A 7 3.14 1.68 -0.69
C THR A 7 2.35 2.90 -1.14
N LEU A 8 1.26 2.69 -1.87
CA LEU A 8 0.35 3.73 -2.33
C LEU A 8 -1.07 3.17 -2.47
N ASN A 9 -2.05 3.80 -1.84
CA ASN A 9 -3.46 3.62 -2.17
C ASN A 9 -3.76 4.43 -3.44
N LEU A 10 -4.37 3.79 -4.47
CA LEU A 10 -4.55 4.37 -5.80
C LEU A 10 -5.83 5.19 -5.95
N GLU A 11 -6.75 5.14 -4.98
CA GLU A 11 -8.09 5.71 -5.11
C GLU A 11 -8.85 5.11 -6.31
N GLN A 12 -9.63 4.06 -6.07
CA GLN A 12 -10.24 3.23 -7.12
C GLN A 12 -11.43 3.87 -7.86
N ASN A 13 -12.02 4.95 -7.31
CA ASN A 13 -13.18 5.60 -7.92
C ASN A 13 -12.84 6.45 -9.15
N HIS A 14 -11.58 6.39 -9.59
CA HIS A 14 -11.10 6.97 -10.86
C HIS A 14 -11.15 8.50 -10.94
N LYS A 15 -11.17 9.20 -9.81
CA LYS A 15 -11.05 10.66 -9.82
C LYS A 15 -9.84 11.08 -10.64
N CYS A 16 -10.08 11.71 -11.79
CA CYS A 16 -9.00 12.18 -12.67
C CYS A 16 -7.94 11.12 -13.03
N TRP A 17 -8.27 9.80 -13.06
CA TRP A 17 -7.29 8.72 -13.24
C TRP A 17 -6.34 8.95 -14.41
N GLN A 18 -6.84 9.41 -15.56
CA GLN A 18 -6.02 9.62 -16.77
C GLN A 18 -4.90 10.65 -16.55
N ALA A 19 -5.13 11.67 -15.72
CA ALA A 19 -4.13 12.68 -15.38
C ALA A 19 -3.25 12.20 -14.20
N ARG A 20 -3.85 11.57 -13.17
CA ARG A 20 -3.14 11.09 -11.99
C ARG A 20 -2.13 9.99 -12.30
N ARG A 21 -2.48 9.04 -13.16
CA ARG A 21 -1.59 7.94 -13.54
C ARG A 21 -0.27 8.42 -14.15
N GLU A 22 -0.31 9.52 -14.92
CA GLU A 22 0.89 10.14 -15.49
C GLU A 22 1.77 10.73 -14.38
N LEU A 23 1.16 11.40 -13.42
CA LEU A 23 1.85 11.97 -12.26
C LEU A 23 2.43 10.87 -11.35
N ILE A 24 1.70 9.76 -11.16
CA ILE A 24 2.22 8.58 -10.44
C ILE A 24 3.49 8.06 -11.13
N VAL A 25 3.47 7.84 -12.44
CA VAL A 25 4.63 7.33 -13.18
C VAL A 25 5.81 8.31 -13.10
N GLN A 26 5.56 9.61 -13.23
CA GLN A 26 6.60 10.63 -13.09
C GLN A 26 7.28 10.53 -11.71
N GLN A 27 6.51 10.53 -10.63
CA GLN A 27 7.06 10.46 -9.28
C GLN A 27 7.66 9.09 -8.96
N TRP A 28 7.12 8.00 -9.52
CA TRP A 28 7.74 6.69 -9.44
C TRP A 28 9.18 6.70 -9.98
N GLY A 29 9.39 7.42 -11.10
CA GLY A 29 10.73 7.61 -11.68
C GLY A 29 11.73 8.31 -10.75
N GLU A 30 11.26 9.12 -9.79
CA GLU A 30 12.10 9.76 -8.77
C GLU A 30 12.53 8.76 -7.68
N TRP A 31 11.63 7.90 -7.22
CA TRP A 31 11.82 6.99 -6.08
C TRP A 31 12.38 5.62 -6.47
N LYS A 32 11.94 5.07 -7.60
CA LYS A 32 12.35 3.77 -8.17
C LYS A 32 12.40 2.65 -7.13
N PRO A 33 11.33 2.40 -6.37
CA PRO A 33 11.34 1.35 -5.36
C PRO A 33 11.60 -0.02 -6.00
N ASP A 34 12.21 -0.93 -5.25
CA ASP A 34 12.37 -2.32 -5.68
C ASP A 34 11.05 -3.08 -5.60
N MET A 35 10.20 -2.69 -4.66
CA MET A 35 8.84 -3.20 -4.48
C MET A 35 7.86 -2.05 -4.24
N LEU A 36 6.70 -2.08 -4.88
CA LEU A 36 5.63 -1.11 -4.71
C LEU A 36 4.32 -1.85 -4.40
N ALA A 37 3.88 -1.76 -3.15
CA ALA A 37 2.58 -2.23 -2.70
C ALA A 37 1.50 -1.25 -3.13
N LEU A 38 0.38 -1.76 -3.63
CA LEU A 38 -0.73 -0.98 -4.13
C LEU A 38 -2.04 -1.43 -3.47
N ASN A 39 -2.81 -0.47 -2.98
CA ASN A 39 -4.19 -0.68 -2.59
C ASN A 39 -5.12 -0.01 -3.59
N GLU A 40 -6.38 -0.43 -3.61
CA GLU A 40 -7.41 0.10 -4.49
C GLU A 40 -7.04 0.01 -5.99
N ILE A 41 -6.41 -1.08 -6.38
CA ILE A 41 -6.25 -1.36 -7.81
C ILE A 41 -7.63 -1.59 -8.42
N CYS A 42 -8.01 -0.79 -9.40
CA CYS A 42 -9.23 -1.03 -10.14
C CYS A 42 -9.06 -2.21 -11.11
N VAL A 43 -9.82 -3.28 -10.85
CA VAL A 43 -9.75 -4.53 -11.62
C VAL A 43 -10.32 -4.34 -13.02
N SER A 44 -11.46 -3.66 -13.17
CA SER A 44 -12.11 -3.44 -14.45
C SER A 44 -11.27 -2.58 -15.40
N GLU A 45 -10.59 -1.56 -14.88
CA GLU A 45 -9.71 -0.66 -15.64
C GLU A 45 -8.26 -1.17 -15.73
N GLN A 46 -7.93 -2.27 -15.04
CA GLN A 46 -6.60 -2.87 -15.02
C GLN A 46 -5.50 -1.87 -14.61
N THR A 47 -5.78 -1.00 -13.64
CA THR A 47 -4.87 0.10 -13.26
C THR A 47 -3.50 -0.39 -12.82
N GLY A 48 -3.42 -1.51 -12.08
CA GLY A 48 -2.14 -2.13 -11.70
C GLY A 48 -1.32 -2.60 -12.91
N ARG A 49 -1.97 -3.22 -13.89
CA ARG A 49 -1.31 -3.66 -15.13
C ARG A 49 -0.87 -2.48 -15.99
N TRP A 50 -1.68 -1.43 -16.05
CA TRP A 50 -1.30 -0.21 -16.75
C TRP A 50 -0.02 0.40 -16.14
N LEU A 51 0.05 0.48 -14.80
CA LEU A 51 1.25 0.97 -14.09
C LEU A 51 2.47 0.08 -14.36
N GLN A 52 2.30 -1.24 -14.34
CA GLN A 52 3.39 -2.19 -14.68
C GLN A 52 3.96 -1.92 -16.07
N HIS A 53 3.11 -1.76 -17.09
CA HIS A 53 3.54 -1.49 -18.46
C HIS A 53 4.19 -0.11 -18.57
N ALA A 54 3.61 0.92 -17.97
CA ALA A 54 4.15 2.27 -17.98
C ALA A 54 5.55 2.34 -17.32
N ALA A 55 5.77 1.60 -16.23
CA ALA A 55 7.10 1.50 -15.61
C ALA A 55 8.12 0.87 -16.55
N ALA A 56 7.75 -0.20 -17.27
CA ALA A 56 8.65 -0.87 -18.21
C ALA A 56 8.97 0.01 -19.43
N GLU A 57 7.97 0.68 -20.01
CA GLU A 57 8.12 1.46 -21.23
C GLU A 57 8.80 2.82 -20.99
N ARG A 58 8.44 3.51 -19.91
CA ARG A 58 8.85 4.91 -19.68
C ARG A 58 10.00 5.06 -18.70
N LEU A 59 10.07 4.17 -17.70
CA LEU A 59 11.12 4.23 -16.67
C LEU A 59 12.23 3.19 -16.90
N GLN A 60 12.05 2.28 -17.86
CA GLN A 60 12.94 1.13 -18.10
C GLN A 60 13.07 0.21 -16.86
N LEU A 61 12.02 0.18 -16.04
CA LEU A 61 11.92 -0.63 -14.82
C LEU A 61 10.94 -1.78 -15.05
N LYS A 62 11.46 -3.00 -15.01
CA LYS A 62 10.65 -4.21 -15.19
C LYS A 62 10.20 -4.73 -13.84
N TYR A 63 8.88 -4.81 -13.67
CA TYR A 63 8.25 -5.40 -12.48
C TYR A 63 7.38 -6.59 -12.86
N THR A 64 7.27 -7.54 -11.94
CA THR A 64 6.20 -8.53 -11.93
C THR A 64 5.06 -7.97 -11.08
N LEU A 65 3.83 -7.99 -11.58
CA LEU A 65 2.62 -7.65 -10.83
C LEU A 65 2.02 -8.92 -10.22
N LEU A 66 1.89 -8.94 -8.91
CA LEU A 66 1.05 -9.85 -8.15
C LEU A 66 -0.21 -9.10 -7.75
N GLN A 67 -1.37 -9.74 -7.85
CA GLN A 67 -2.65 -9.10 -7.55
C GLN A 67 -3.63 -10.08 -6.94
N GLN A 68 -4.29 -9.66 -5.87
CA GLN A 68 -5.37 -10.36 -5.20
C GLN A 68 -6.62 -9.49 -5.21
N SER A 69 -7.64 -9.90 -5.95
CA SER A 69 -8.94 -9.21 -5.92
C SER A 69 -9.61 -9.40 -4.56
N LYS A 70 -10.34 -8.38 -4.12
CA LYS A 70 -11.27 -8.51 -3.01
C LYS A 70 -12.27 -9.64 -3.27
N VAL A 71 -13.01 -10.05 -2.26
CA VAL A 71 -14.01 -11.12 -2.38
C VAL A 71 -15.44 -10.53 -2.48
N GLY A 72 -16.44 -11.38 -2.74
CA GLY A 72 -17.83 -10.95 -2.80
C GLY A 72 -18.12 -9.97 -3.92
N GLU A 73 -18.93 -8.95 -3.63
CA GLU A 73 -19.37 -7.94 -4.62
C GLU A 73 -18.20 -7.08 -5.13
N ASP A 74 -17.18 -6.86 -4.30
CA ASP A 74 -16.01 -6.03 -4.62
C ASP A 74 -14.97 -6.76 -5.49
N SER A 75 -15.12 -8.05 -5.73
CA SER A 75 -14.13 -8.88 -6.46
C SER A 75 -13.86 -8.42 -7.89
N ARG A 76 -14.78 -7.68 -8.50
CA ARG A 76 -14.65 -7.14 -9.87
C ARG A 76 -14.23 -5.68 -9.92
N SER A 77 -14.22 -5.00 -8.78
CA SER A 77 -13.92 -3.57 -8.69
C SER A 77 -12.54 -3.30 -8.13
N GLU A 78 -12.11 -4.03 -7.09
CA GLU A 78 -10.95 -3.67 -6.30
C GLU A 78 -10.02 -4.86 -6.02
N ALA A 79 -8.71 -4.57 -5.98
CA ALA A 79 -7.68 -5.54 -5.62
C ALA A 79 -6.53 -4.87 -4.86
N GLU A 80 -5.80 -5.71 -4.11
CA GLU A 80 -4.50 -5.42 -3.54
C GLU A 80 -3.40 -5.96 -4.45
N GLY A 81 -2.27 -5.27 -4.54
CA GLY A 81 -1.19 -5.70 -5.43
C GLY A 81 0.21 -5.41 -4.93
N LEU A 82 1.15 -6.14 -5.49
CA LEU A 82 2.59 -5.92 -5.30
C LEU A 82 3.29 -5.93 -6.64
N LEU A 83 3.91 -4.83 -6.98
CA LEU A 83 4.87 -4.74 -8.08
C LEU A 83 6.27 -5.00 -7.53
N THR A 84 6.97 -5.99 -8.06
CA THR A 84 8.30 -6.39 -7.57
C THR A 84 9.29 -6.59 -8.70
N ARG A 85 10.54 -6.22 -8.46
CA ARG A 85 11.67 -6.48 -9.37
C ARG A 85 12.39 -7.79 -9.06
N TYR A 86 12.07 -8.40 -7.91
CA TYR A 86 12.67 -9.66 -7.49
C TYR A 86 11.85 -10.86 -7.93
N PRO A 87 12.50 -12.00 -8.19
CA PRO A 87 11.81 -13.27 -8.43
C PRO A 87 10.97 -13.65 -7.22
N VAL A 88 9.74 -14.08 -7.48
CA VAL A 88 8.79 -14.53 -6.46
C VAL A 88 8.97 -16.03 -6.25
N ILE A 89 9.15 -16.47 -5.00
CA ILE A 89 9.24 -17.88 -4.64
C ILE A 89 7.84 -18.46 -4.44
N GLU A 90 7.01 -17.75 -3.68
CA GLU A 90 5.68 -18.20 -3.28
C GLU A 90 4.72 -17.02 -3.17
N THR A 91 3.45 -17.27 -3.42
CA THR A 91 2.36 -16.32 -3.14
C THR A 91 1.28 -16.99 -2.33
N ALA A 92 0.62 -16.21 -1.48
CA ALA A 92 -0.57 -16.65 -0.75
C ALA A 92 -1.53 -15.48 -0.57
N SER A 93 -2.77 -15.77 -0.19
CA SER A 93 -3.77 -14.76 0.12
C SER A 93 -4.55 -15.13 1.37
N LEU A 94 -5.03 -14.12 2.07
CA LEU A 94 -5.93 -14.22 3.21
C LEU A 94 -7.25 -13.53 2.86
N ASP A 95 -8.35 -14.25 2.99
CA ASP A 95 -9.69 -13.68 3.08
C ASP A 95 -10.00 -13.46 4.56
N TYR A 96 -10.14 -12.21 4.97
CA TYR A 96 -10.50 -11.88 6.36
C TYR A 96 -11.90 -12.34 6.76
N ARG A 97 -12.74 -12.73 5.80
CA ARG A 97 -14.17 -13.01 5.99
C ARG A 97 -14.89 -11.85 6.69
N SER A 98 -14.42 -10.66 6.43
CA SER A 98 -14.86 -9.41 7.02
C SER A 98 -14.81 -8.32 5.96
N HIS A 99 -15.99 -7.78 5.58
CA HIS A 99 -16.15 -6.64 4.68
C HIS A 99 -15.42 -6.79 3.32
N ASN A 100 -15.39 -8.03 2.78
CA ASN A 100 -14.74 -8.36 1.51
C ASN A 100 -13.23 -8.05 1.45
N CYS A 101 -12.61 -7.66 2.56
CA CYS A 101 -11.18 -7.33 2.63
C CYS A 101 -10.32 -8.59 2.54
N VAL A 102 -9.16 -8.42 1.92
CA VAL A 102 -8.16 -9.47 1.69
C VAL A 102 -6.75 -8.96 2.00
N ALA A 103 -5.81 -9.89 2.14
CA ALA A 103 -4.39 -9.61 2.08
C ALA A 103 -3.69 -10.52 1.08
N LEU A 104 -2.63 -10.01 0.46
CA LEU A 104 -1.72 -10.72 -0.43
C LEU A 104 -0.39 -10.92 0.30
N ALA A 105 0.23 -12.09 0.17
CA ALA A 105 1.61 -12.33 0.59
C ALA A 105 2.46 -12.81 -0.58
N ALA A 106 3.73 -12.42 -0.57
CA ALA A 106 4.73 -12.92 -1.49
C ALA A 106 6.05 -13.14 -0.74
N ARG A 107 6.70 -14.27 -1.02
CA ARG A 107 8.00 -14.66 -0.46
C ARG A 107 9.11 -14.47 -1.49
N PHE A 108 10.22 -13.95 -1.02
CA PHE A 108 11.42 -13.65 -1.80
C PHE A 108 12.66 -14.22 -1.12
N GLU A 109 13.68 -14.56 -1.91
CA GLU A 109 15.02 -14.75 -1.43
C GLU A 109 15.88 -13.55 -1.84
N ILE A 110 16.45 -12.86 -0.86
CA ILE A 110 17.25 -11.66 -1.04
C ILE A 110 18.56 -11.84 -0.28
N ASP A 111 19.68 -11.93 -1.01
CA ASP A 111 21.02 -12.20 -0.45
C ASP A 111 21.06 -13.47 0.45
N GLY A 112 20.36 -14.53 0.05
CA GLY A 112 20.29 -15.80 0.76
C GLY A 112 19.40 -15.79 2.01
N ARG A 113 18.55 -14.75 2.16
CA ARG A 113 17.60 -14.57 3.28
C ARG A 113 16.17 -14.56 2.78
N LEU A 114 15.26 -15.16 3.53
CA LEU A 114 13.84 -15.17 3.19
C LEU A 114 13.16 -13.90 3.71
N LEU A 115 12.50 -13.19 2.80
CA LEU A 115 11.67 -12.03 3.09
C LEU A 115 10.23 -12.31 2.67
N ASP A 116 9.30 -12.18 3.60
CA ASP A 116 7.87 -12.16 3.32
C ASP A 116 7.35 -10.72 3.25
N VAL A 117 6.67 -10.38 2.17
CA VAL A 117 6.00 -9.08 2.00
C VAL A 117 4.50 -9.31 1.93
N TYR A 118 3.79 -8.64 2.83
CA TYR A 118 2.34 -8.66 2.92
C TYR A 118 1.75 -7.32 2.47
N VAL A 119 0.69 -7.36 1.68
CA VAL A 119 -0.06 -6.17 1.26
C VAL A 119 -1.49 -6.33 1.74
N THR A 120 -2.02 -5.35 2.44
CA THR A 120 -3.38 -5.36 2.97
C THR A 120 -4.06 -4.01 2.83
N HIS A 121 -5.39 -4.03 2.75
CA HIS A 121 -6.25 -2.87 2.88
C HIS A 121 -7.39 -3.22 3.83
N LEU A 122 -7.36 -2.63 5.04
CA LEU A 122 -8.36 -2.90 6.06
C LEU A 122 -9.64 -2.08 5.81
N ILE A 123 -10.73 -2.51 6.45
CA ILE A 123 -12.02 -1.85 6.27
C ILE A 123 -11.97 -0.36 6.60
N ALA A 124 -12.65 0.45 5.77
CA ALA A 124 -12.65 1.90 5.84
C ALA A 124 -12.94 2.47 7.24
N ALA A 125 -12.34 3.60 7.55
CA ALA A 125 -12.39 4.26 8.87
C ALA A 125 -13.80 4.58 9.36
N ARG A 126 -14.78 4.71 8.46
CA ARG A 126 -16.23 4.89 8.82
C ARG A 126 -16.85 3.69 9.55
N VAL A 127 -16.21 2.52 9.48
CA VAL A 127 -16.61 1.33 10.23
C VAL A 127 -15.90 1.36 11.59
N GLU A 128 -16.54 0.82 12.63
CA GLU A 128 -15.97 0.75 13.98
C GLU A 128 -14.60 0.04 13.98
N ASP A 129 -13.68 0.52 14.81
CA ASP A 129 -12.33 -0.02 14.91
C ASP A 129 -12.29 -1.50 15.32
N ALA A 130 -13.31 -2.02 15.98
CA ALA A 130 -13.44 -3.42 16.33
C ALA A 130 -13.34 -4.35 15.11
N ALA A 131 -13.87 -3.93 13.95
CA ALA A 131 -13.73 -4.70 12.71
C ALA A 131 -12.27 -4.74 12.22
N ARG A 132 -11.54 -3.63 12.32
CA ARG A 132 -10.11 -3.57 12.00
C ARG A 132 -9.27 -4.35 12.99
N GLN A 133 -9.60 -4.32 14.29
CA GLN A 133 -8.94 -5.16 15.30
C GLN A 133 -9.05 -6.64 14.91
N TYR A 134 -10.26 -7.11 14.56
CA TYR A 134 -10.46 -8.48 14.09
C TYR A 134 -9.60 -8.78 12.85
N GLN A 135 -9.56 -7.89 11.85
CA GLN A 135 -8.74 -8.09 10.65
C GLN A 135 -7.24 -8.13 10.98
N VAL A 136 -6.77 -7.26 11.87
CA VAL A 136 -5.37 -7.26 12.35
C VAL A 136 -5.03 -8.54 13.09
N GLU A 137 -5.90 -9.07 13.94
CA GLU A 137 -5.70 -10.35 14.62
C GLU A 137 -5.57 -11.51 13.62
N GLN A 138 -6.45 -11.55 12.60
CA GLN A 138 -6.36 -12.54 11.52
C GLN A 138 -5.06 -12.41 10.73
N LEU A 139 -4.64 -11.18 10.40
CA LEU A 139 -3.40 -10.91 9.68
C LEU A 139 -2.18 -11.39 10.48
N ARG A 140 -2.09 -11.04 11.76
CA ARG A 140 -1.00 -11.45 12.66
C ARG A 140 -0.93 -12.97 12.81
N GLU A 141 -2.07 -13.63 13.00
CA GLU A 141 -2.12 -15.09 13.10
C GLU A 141 -1.69 -15.73 11.77
N TRP A 142 -2.14 -15.22 10.64
CA TRP A 142 -1.72 -15.71 9.34
C TRP A 142 -0.22 -15.53 9.11
N ILE A 143 0.35 -14.37 9.44
CA ILE A 143 1.80 -14.13 9.38
C ILE A 143 2.52 -15.16 10.27
N ARG A 144 2.08 -15.35 11.51
CA ARG A 144 2.68 -16.30 12.46
C ARG A 144 2.66 -17.74 11.95
N THR A 145 1.61 -18.17 11.24
CA THR A 145 1.53 -19.53 10.66
C THR A 145 2.43 -19.72 9.44
N ARG A 146 2.93 -18.63 8.87
CA ARG A 146 3.87 -18.62 7.73
C ARG A 146 5.29 -18.27 8.15
N ASP A 147 5.53 -18.13 9.46
CA ASP A 147 6.78 -17.64 10.05
C ASP A 147 7.86 -18.73 10.04
N ASP A 148 8.30 -19.09 8.84
CA ASP A 148 9.52 -19.82 8.55
C ASP A 148 10.50 -18.92 7.74
N GLY A 149 10.18 -17.62 7.59
CA GLY A 149 11.02 -16.58 7.02
C GLY A 149 11.79 -15.79 8.08
N ASP A 150 12.95 -15.28 7.69
CA ASP A 150 13.80 -14.49 8.59
C ASP A 150 13.23 -13.08 8.84
N PHE A 151 12.49 -12.55 7.85
CA PHE A 151 12.06 -11.16 7.80
C PHE A 151 10.62 -11.03 7.26
N ALA A 152 9.85 -10.13 7.86
CA ALA A 152 8.52 -9.79 7.37
C ALA A 152 8.31 -8.28 7.28
N VAL A 153 7.67 -7.86 6.17
CA VAL A 153 7.22 -6.49 5.91
C VAL A 153 5.72 -6.52 5.62
N VAL A 154 4.96 -5.63 6.25
CA VAL A 154 3.52 -5.47 5.97
C VAL A 154 3.27 -4.06 5.48
N CYS A 155 2.65 -3.92 4.31
CA CYS A 155 2.38 -2.65 3.67
C CYS A 155 0.89 -2.43 3.44
N GLY A 156 0.46 -1.17 3.43
CA GLY A 156 -0.85 -0.79 2.92
C GLY A 156 -1.61 0.18 3.78
N ASP A 157 -2.88 0.37 3.40
CA ASP A 157 -3.83 1.22 4.06
C ASP A 157 -4.54 0.44 5.19
N PHE A 158 -4.26 0.83 6.43
CA PHE A 158 -4.88 0.25 7.63
C PHE A 158 -6.15 0.98 8.03
N ASN A 159 -6.49 2.09 7.38
CA ASN A 159 -7.66 2.90 7.70
C ASN A 159 -7.78 3.27 9.19
N ALA A 160 -6.66 3.34 9.88
CA ALA A 160 -6.58 3.57 11.33
C ALA A 160 -5.35 4.40 11.69
N SER A 161 -5.54 5.39 12.56
CA SER A 161 -4.46 6.26 13.08
C SER A 161 -3.67 5.56 14.21
N PRO A 162 -2.44 6.02 14.53
CA PRO A 162 -1.56 5.37 15.49
C PRO A 162 -2.13 5.18 16.91
N ASP A 163 -3.09 6.00 17.29
CA ASP A 163 -3.77 5.95 18.59
C ASP A 163 -4.91 4.93 18.65
N GLN A 164 -5.32 4.34 17.52
CA GLN A 164 -6.41 3.37 17.49
C GLN A 164 -5.96 1.98 17.97
N PRO A 165 -6.86 1.22 18.62
CA PRO A 165 -6.54 -0.11 19.16
C PRO A 165 -6.03 -1.09 18.10
N SER A 166 -6.57 -1.08 16.89
CA SER A 166 -6.10 -1.93 15.78
C SER A 166 -4.61 -1.70 15.45
N ILE A 167 -4.15 -0.43 15.48
CA ILE A 167 -2.74 -0.10 15.22
C ILE A 167 -1.84 -0.47 16.41
N ARG A 168 -2.35 -0.33 17.64
CA ARG A 168 -1.62 -0.80 18.83
C ARG A 168 -1.42 -2.31 18.82
N LEU A 169 -2.36 -3.09 18.27
CA LEU A 169 -2.19 -4.52 18.07
C LEU A 169 -1.03 -4.81 17.10
N MET A 170 -0.92 -4.08 15.98
CA MET A 170 0.23 -4.22 15.07
C MET A 170 1.54 -3.86 15.76
N SER A 171 1.58 -2.75 16.49
CA SER A 171 2.77 -2.26 17.21
C SER A 171 3.29 -3.22 18.29
N GLY A 172 2.51 -4.22 18.70
CA GLY A 172 2.94 -5.27 19.62
C GLY A 172 3.85 -6.32 18.98
N VAL A 173 3.97 -6.37 17.65
CA VAL A 173 4.76 -7.38 16.91
C VAL A 173 5.68 -6.73 15.88
N PHE A 174 5.23 -5.65 15.26
CA PHE A 174 5.92 -4.92 14.20
C PHE A 174 6.16 -3.47 14.64
N ARG A 175 7.14 -2.82 14.03
CA ARG A 175 7.31 -1.38 14.16
C ARG A 175 7.03 -0.68 12.84
N PRO A 176 6.34 0.49 12.86
CA PRO A 176 6.12 1.27 11.65
C PRO A 176 7.43 1.98 11.25
N THR A 177 7.65 2.14 9.95
CA THR A 177 8.84 2.86 9.47
C THR A 177 8.70 4.38 9.61
N GLN A 178 7.46 4.88 9.65
CA GLN A 178 7.11 6.29 9.88
C GLN A 178 5.64 6.42 10.33
N THR A 179 5.25 7.60 10.83
CA THR A 179 3.89 7.92 11.30
C THR A 179 3.44 9.34 10.91
N GLN A 180 3.95 9.85 9.78
CA GLN A 180 3.51 11.14 9.23
C GLN A 180 2.12 10.99 8.58
N PRO A 181 1.33 12.07 8.44
CA PRO A 181 0.06 12.04 7.72
C PRO A 181 0.21 11.54 6.28
N THR A 182 -0.69 10.64 5.87
CA THR A 182 -0.73 10.04 4.53
C THR A 182 -2.03 10.33 3.79
N ALA A 183 -3.11 10.72 4.48
CA ALA A 183 -4.42 10.98 3.92
C ALA A 183 -5.13 12.15 4.66
N PHE A 184 -6.03 12.88 4.04
CA PHE A 184 -6.41 12.83 2.64
C PHE A 184 -5.87 14.06 1.92
N THR A 185 -5.31 13.89 0.72
CA THR A 185 -4.85 15.02 -0.09
C THR A 185 -6.02 15.84 -0.63
N PRO A 186 -5.81 17.11 -1.04
CA PRO A 186 -6.85 17.90 -1.67
C PRO A 186 -7.23 17.45 -3.10
N LEU A 187 -7.17 16.15 -3.41
CA LEU A 187 -7.57 15.64 -4.71
C LEU A 187 -9.07 15.88 -4.92
N GLN A 188 -9.40 16.76 -5.86
CA GLN A 188 -10.79 17.10 -6.19
C GLN A 188 -11.29 16.28 -7.38
N GLU A 189 -12.58 15.97 -7.35
CA GLU A 189 -13.27 15.45 -8.52
C GLU A 189 -13.39 16.53 -9.61
N PRO A 190 -13.43 16.13 -10.90
CA PRO A 190 -13.79 17.06 -11.97
C PRO A 190 -15.17 17.64 -11.68
N ALA A 191 -15.25 18.94 -11.60
CA ALA A 191 -16.40 19.83 -11.42
C ALA A 191 -17.73 19.17 -11.01
N GLY A 192 -18.16 19.32 -9.79
CA GLY A 192 -19.55 19.18 -9.38
C GLY A 192 -19.89 18.39 -8.13
N ASN A 193 -18.96 17.60 -7.56
CA ASN A 193 -19.22 16.94 -6.28
C ASN A 193 -18.42 17.64 -5.18
N PRO A 194 -19.09 18.22 -4.16
CA PRO A 194 -18.38 18.72 -3.00
C PRO A 194 -17.77 17.52 -2.27
N THR A 195 -16.46 17.44 -2.22
CA THR A 195 -15.75 16.61 -1.25
C THR A 195 -16.28 16.93 0.15
N HIS A 196 -16.45 15.92 0.99
CA HIS A 196 -16.88 16.15 2.38
C HIS A 196 -15.79 16.97 3.09
N PRO A 197 -16.10 18.17 3.64
CA PRO A 197 -15.10 19.05 4.26
C PRO A 197 -14.28 18.39 5.39
N GLU A 198 -14.83 17.37 6.02
CA GLU A 198 -14.17 16.58 7.08
C GLU A 198 -13.13 15.60 6.55
N TRP A 199 -13.11 15.33 5.24
CA TRP A 199 -12.14 14.42 4.59
C TRP A 199 -11.03 15.18 3.86
N GLU A 200 -11.13 16.50 3.82
CA GLU A 200 -10.13 17.38 3.17
C GLU A 200 -8.91 17.68 4.07
N ARG A 201 -8.86 17.10 5.29
CA ARG A 201 -7.72 17.31 6.18
C ARG A 201 -6.64 16.29 5.92
N PHE A 202 -5.53 16.76 5.40
CA PHE A 202 -4.29 16.00 5.30
C PHE A 202 -3.62 15.90 6.69
N ASP A 203 -4.25 15.17 7.60
CA ASP A 203 -3.80 15.04 8.99
C ASP A 203 -3.82 13.58 9.53
N ARG A 204 -4.17 12.61 8.68
CA ARG A 204 -4.32 11.20 9.08
C ARG A 204 -3.14 10.36 8.63
N CYS A 205 -2.47 9.70 9.55
CA CYS A 205 -1.55 8.61 9.26
C CYS A 205 -2.33 7.29 9.25
N ILE A 206 -2.61 6.74 8.07
CA ILE A 206 -3.38 5.49 7.91
C ILE A 206 -2.71 4.49 6.99
N ASP A 207 -1.71 4.92 6.21
CA ASP A 207 -0.88 4.05 5.39
C ASP A 207 0.46 3.77 6.08
N TYR A 208 0.87 2.50 6.08
CA TYR A 208 2.04 2.07 6.82
C TYR A 208 2.91 1.11 6.00
N ILE A 209 4.21 1.12 6.35
CA ILE A 209 5.14 0.03 6.13
C ILE A 209 5.60 -0.42 7.52
N TRP A 210 5.21 -1.64 7.89
CA TRP A 210 5.56 -2.28 9.14
C TRP A 210 6.70 -3.27 8.90
N VAL A 211 7.62 -3.37 9.82
CA VAL A 211 8.77 -4.28 9.73
C VAL A 211 8.97 -5.06 11.03
N THR A 212 9.48 -6.29 10.92
CA THR A 212 9.98 -7.04 12.08
C THR A 212 11.21 -6.37 12.69
N GLU A 213 11.48 -6.61 13.97
CA GLU A 213 12.62 -6.03 14.70
C GLU A 213 13.98 -6.33 14.05
N SER A 214 14.11 -7.48 13.39
CA SER A 214 15.31 -7.91 12.66
C SER A 214 15.64 -7.06 11.42
N ILE A 215 14.67 -6.30 10.89
CA ILE A 215 14.87 -5.42 9.75
C ILE A 215 15.35 -4.05 10.24
N LYS A 216 16.49 -3.57 9.75
CA LYS A 216 16.97 -2.23 10.04
C LYS A 216 16.41 -1.23 9.02
N VAL A 217 15.67 -0.21 9.49
CA VAL A 217 15.22 0.90 8.67
C VAL A 217 16.34 1.93 8.57
N GLN A 218 16.90 2.09 7.39
CA GLN A 218 17.98 3.06 7.12
C GLN A 218 17.43 4.46 6.88
N ALA A 219 16.30 4.56 6.17
CA ALA A 219 15.60 5.80 5.91
C ALA A 219 14.12 5.49 5.61
N SER A 220 13.25 6.44 5.83
CA SER A 220 11.83 6.35 5.46
C SER A 220 11.23 7.73 5.31
N GLY A 221 10.06 7.82 4.65
CA GLY A 221 9.35 9.07 4.46
C GLY A 221 8.16 8.92 3.53
N LEU A 222 7.69 10.06 3.03
CA LEU A 222 6.56 10.14 2.12
C LEU A 222 7.04 10.21 0.66
N CYS A 223 6.28 9.56 -0.23
CA CYS A 223 6.47 9.61 -1.68
C CYS A 223 5.11 9.84 -2.37
N PHE A 224 5.08 10.03 -3.69
CA PHE A 224 3.86 10.36 -4.41
C PHE A 224 3.10 11.54 -3.77
N ASN A 225 3.84 12.51 -3.26
CA ASN A 225 3.38 13.56 -2.37
C ASN A 225 3.45 14.97 -2.98
N LYS A 226 3.50 15.06 -4.31
CA LYS A 226 3.57 16.33 -5.03
C LYS A 226 2.37 16.45 -5.97
N PRO A 227 1.52 17.49 -5.84
CA PRO A 227 0.51 17.80 -6.83
C PRO A 227 1.15 18.30 -8.12
N VAL A 228 0.35 18.45 -9.17
CA VAL A 228 0.77 19.17 -10.38
C VAL A 228 1.05 20.64 -10.01
N PRO A 229 2.19 21.23 -10.41
CA PRO A 229 2.58 22.59 -10.00
C PRO A 229 1.51 23.66 -10.31
N ASP A 230 0.89 23.58 -11.47
CA ASP A 230 -0.13 24.55 -11.92
C ASP A 230 -1.57 24.12 -11.56
N ASN A 231 -1.73 22.99 -10.87
CA ASN A 231 -3.02 22.48 -10.41
C ASN A 231 -2.90 21.80 -9.03
N PRO A 232 -2.98 22.57 -7.94
CA PRO A 232 -2.76 22.06 -6.59
C PRO A 232 -3.83 21.08 -6.10
N THR A 233 -4.90 20.87 -6.85
CA THR A 233 -5.95 19.88 -6.57
C THR A 233 -5.77 18.58 -7.35
N LEU A 234 -4.77 18.49 -8.25
CA LEU A 234 -4.44 17.27 -8.96
C LEU A 234 -3.22 16.60 -8.31
N TRP A 235 -3.49 15.61 -7.46
CA TRP A 235 -2.51 14.78 -6.76
C TRP A 235 -2.37 13.40 -7.42
N PRO A 236 -1.30 12.62 -7.12
CA PRO A 236 -1.19 11.23 -7.55
C PRO A 236 -2.36 10.36 -7.08
N SER A 237 -2.81 10.58 -5.85
CA SER A 237 -3.96 9.94 -5.20
C SER A 237 -4.53 10.89 -4.14
N ASP A 238 -5.66 10.54 -3.53
CA ASP A 238 -6.15 11.14 -2.28
C ASP A 238 -5.32 10.68 -1.06
N HIS A 239 -4.41 9.72 -1.27
CA HIS A 239 -3.34 9.36 -0.34
C HIS A 239 -1.97 9.77 -0.89
N VAL A 240 -1.01 10.01 0.00
CA VAL A 240 0.41 10.03 -0.35
C VAL A 240 1.02 8.68 0.01
N GLY A 241 2.02 8.25 -0.77
CA GLY A 241 2.71 7.00 -0.50
C GLY A 241 3.68 7.09 0.66
N VAL A 242 4.01 5.94 1.23
CA VAL A 242 5.10 5.77 2.19
C VAL A 242 6.21 4.97 1.52
N TRP A 243 7.47 5.32 1.80
CA TRP A 243 8.63 4.53 1.38
C TRP A 243 9.56 4.26 2.54
N ALA A 244 10.34 3.18 2.43
CA ALA A 244 11.40 2.84 3.37
C ALA A 244 12.57 2.15 2.66
N ASP A 245 13.79 2.48 3.08
CA ASP A 245 15.04 1.77 2.76
C ASP A 245 15.34 0.80 3.90
N LEU A 246 15.31 -0.49 3.60
CA LEU A 246 15.40 -1.59 4.54
C LEU A 246 16.71 -2.35 4.35
N GLU A 247 17.38 -2.67 5.45
CA GLU A 247 18.51 -3.58 5.48
C GLU A 247 18.13 -4.84 6.24
N LEU A 248 18.25 -5.99 5.58
CA LEU A 248 18.00 -7.31 6.16
C LEU A 248 19.29 -7.75 6.87
N THR A 249 19.34 -7.64 8.19
CA THR A 249 20.58 -7.87 8.99
C THR A 249 20.61 -9.22 9.67
#